data_4a569ad6ffe05405c666802e9344a421
#
_entry.id   4a569ad6ffe05405c666802e9344a421
#
_cell.length_a   1.000
_cell.length_b   1.000
_cell.length_c   1.000
_cell.angle_alpha   90.00
_cell.angle_beta   90.00
_cell.angle_gamma   90.00
#
_symmetry.space_group_name_H-M   'P 1'
#
loop_
_entity.id
_entity.type
_entity.pdbx_description
1 polymer ?
#
loop_
_entity_poly.entity_id
_entity_poly.type
_entity_poly.pdbx_seq_one_letter_code
_entity_poly.pdbx_strand_id
1 'polypeptide(L)'
;MESVTSLSVIIPTRNRPAFLAEAVASVMAQNFTSFELLVVNDGESQIADFQDKRVRILSSEQRGAVAARNLGIAEAKGRYIAFLDDDDFFIDNCHLTRANAVLSYLSDFFFANGTMHFPDGSKKLFSRKADKQSLMIDNTILISTVCYHRSLHQRLGTFDEALPYYWDWDWYLRVARADFRFAHSNRSAVAIRVHPQNMSGESNRENRQANLNWLIAKHKLGKIELKNHLDFL
;
A
#
# COMPACT_ATOMS: atom_id res chain seq x y z
N MET A 1 8.67 -30.64 2.56
CA MET A 1 8.23 -29.72 1.48
C MET A 1 8.21 -28.31 2.09
N GLU A 2 9.04 -27.42 1.57
CA GLU A 2 8.92 -26.00 1.95
C GLU A 2 7.52 -25.52 1.56
N SER A 3 6.80 -24.89 2.51
CA SER A 3 5.50 -24.32 2.23
C SER A 3 5.69 -23.20 1.20
N VAL A 4 5.04 -23.32 0.04
CA VAL A 4 5.09 -22.28 -0.98
C VAL A 4 4.50 -21.01 -0.39
N THR A 5 5.31 -19.97 -0.26
CA THR A 5 4.85 -18.63 0.19
C THR A 5 3.83 -18.09 -0.80
N SER A 6 2.61 -17.90 -0.35
CA SER A 6 1.53 -17.43 -1.22
C SER A 6 1.50 -15.91 -1.35
N LEU A 7 1.83 -15.19 -0.27
CA LEU A 7 1.70 -13.74 -0.19
C LEU A 7 2.93 -13.10 0.46
N SER A 8 3.45 -12.01 -0.10
CA SER A 8 4.46 -11.16 0.51
C SER A 8 3.81 -9.87 0.97
N VAL A 9 3.85 -9.61 2.29
CA VAL A 9 3.48 -8.31 2.86
C VAL A 9 4.72 -7.45 2.89
N ILE A 10 4.64 -6.21 2.40
CA ILE A 10 5.77 -5.27 2.34
C ILE A 10 5.43 -4.07 3.23
N ILE A 11 6.30 -3.80 4.23
CA ILE A 11 6.22 -2.62 5.10
C ILE A 11 7.48 -1.78 4.86
N PRO A 12 7.40 -0.67 4.12
CA PRO A 12 8.48 0.31 4.10
C PRO A 12 8.46 1.09 5.42
N THR A 13 9.63 1.37 5.99
CA THR A 13 9.72 2.14 7.24
C THR A 13 10.93 3.06 7.24
N ARG A 14 10.79 4.22 7.92
CA ARG A 14 11.89 5.16 8.09
C ARG A 14 11.83 5.81 9.47
N ASN A 15 12.72 5.38 10.39
CA ASN A 15 12.90 5.98 11.72
C ASN A 15 11.62 6.04 12.59
N ARG A 16 10.72 5.06 12.47
CA ARG A 16 9.43 4.99 13.20
C ARG A 16 9.24 3.66 13.95
N PRO A 17 10.14 3.26 14.86
CA PRO A 17 10.14 1.92 15.44
C PRO A 17 8.87 1.56 16.20
N ALA A 18 8.21 2.52 16.85
CA ALA A 18 6.97 2.27 17.59
C ALA A 18 5.80 1.95 16.66
N PHE A 19 5.62 2.72 15.59
CA PHE A 19 4.59 2.44 14.58
C PHE A 19 4.84 1.11 13.87
N LEU A 20 6.10 0.89 13.45
CA LEU A 20 6.49 -0.36 12.82
C LEU A 20 6.15 -1.59 13.70
N ALA A 21 6.39 -1.52 15.00
CA ALA A 21 6.09 -2.64 15.90
C ALA A 21 4.60 -2.99 15.90
N GLU A 22 3.71 -1.99 15.89
CA GLU A 22 2.26 -2.21 15.80
C GLU A 22 1.84 -2.74 14.42
N ALA A 23 2.41 -2.18 13.34
CA ALA A 23 2.15 -2.65 11.98
C ALA A 23 2.53 -4.14 11.84
N VAL A 24 3.75 -4.51 12.25
CA VAL A 24 4.22 -5.90 12.23
C VAL A 24 3.32 -6.81 13.08
N ALA A 25 2.99 -6.41 14.32
CA ALA A 25 2.10 -7.20 15.18
C ALA A 25 0.74 -7.46 14.51
N SER A 26 0.19 -6.48 13.80
CA SER A 26 -1.09 -6.62 13.10
C SER A 26 -1.03 -7.60 11.91
N VAL A 27 0.11 -7.65 11.20
CA VAL A 27 0.35 -8.65 10.15
C VAL A 27 0.48 -10.04 10.76
N MET A 28 1.23 -10.17 11.86
CA MET A 28 1.42 -11.46 12.54
C MET A 28 0.12 -12.01 13.14
N ALA A 29 -0.86 -11.16 13.45
CA ALA A 29 -2.18 -11.52 13.95
C ALA A 29 -3.16 -11.97 12.85
N GLN A 30 -2.77 -11.97 11.57
CA GLN A 30 -3.64 -12.44 10.49
C GLN A 30 -3.87 -13.96 10.57
N ASN A 31 -5.10 -14.39 10.28
CA ASN A 31 -5.47 -15.81 10.24
C ASN A 31 -4.85 -16.58 9.06
N PHE A 32 -4.38 -15.87 8.05
CA PHE A 32 -3.66 -16.42 6.92
C PHE A 32 -2.20 -16.63 7.30
N THR A 33 -1.66 -17.85 7.15
CA THR A 33 -0.31 -18.19 7.62
C THR A 33 0.74 -18.38 6.52
N SER A 34 0.30 -18.54 5.25
CA SER A 34 1.20 -18.77 4.12
C SER A 34 1.71 -17.44 3.53
N PHE A 35 2.37 -16.63 4.37
CA PHE A 35 2.97 -15.36 3.96
C PHE A 35 4.40 -15.21 4.46
N GLU A 36 5.14 -14.33 3.81
CA GLU A 36 6.35 -13.68 4.34
C GLU A 36 6.05 -12.20 4.59
N LEU A 37 6.78 -11.59 5.52
CA LEU A 37 6.76 -10.17 5.80
C LEU A 37 8.13 -9.57 5.49
N LEU A 38 8.17 -8.61 4.56
CA LEU A 38 9.36 -7.87 4.19
C LEU A 38 9.29 -6.47 4.81
N VAL A 39 10.08 -6.25 5.85
CA VAL A 39 10.27 -4.92 6.45
C VAL A 39 11.42 -4.26 5.72
N VAL A 40 11.16 -3.20 4.99
CA VAL A 40 12.17 -2.50 4.20
C VAL A 40 12.56 -1.21 4.90
N ASN A 41 13.73 -1.24 5.55
CA ASN A 41 14.27 -0.09 6.27
C ASN A 41 14.89 0.93 5.31
N ASP A 42 14.28 2.10 5.22
CA ASP A 42 14.76 3.26 4.47
C ASP A 42 15.41 4.33 5.40
N GLY A 43 15.56 4.01 6.67
CA GLY A 43 16.13 4.88 7.68
C GLY A 43 17.49 4.43 8.19
N GLU A 44 18.03 5.19 9.14
CA GLU A 44 19.28 4.90 9.84
C GLU A 44 19.06 4.06 11.11
N SER A 45 17.85 4.09 11.66
CA SER A 45 17.55 3.38 12.90
C SER A 45 17.65 1.87 12.69
N GLN A 46 18.35 1.21 13.60
CA GLN A 46 18.36 -0.25 13.63
C GLN A 46 16.97 -0.78 13.96
N ILE A 47 16.51 -1.78 13.18
CA ILE A 47 15.26 -2.47 13.44
C ILE A 47 15.55 -3.70 14.28
N ALA A 48 14.82 -3.87 15.40
CA ALA A 48 14.92 -5.05 16.23
C ALA A 48 14.52 -6.33 15.47
N ASP A 49 15.15 -7.45 15.80
CA ASP A 49 14.75 -8.75 15.29
C ASP A 49 13.37 -9.16 15.84
N PHE A 50 12.46 -9.50 14.96
CA PHE A 50 11.10 -9.91 15.32
C PHE A 50 10.97 -11.37 15.75
N GLN A 51 12.08 -12.14 15.78
CA GLN A 51 12.13 -13.54 16.22
C GLN A 51 11.09 -14.45 15.54
N ASP A 52 10.70 -14.11 14.31
CA ASP A 52 9.81 -14.93 13.47
C ASP A 52 10.42 -15.13 12.09
N LYS A 53 10.57 -16.39 11.68
CA LYS A 53 11.21 -16.79 10.42
C LYS A 53 10.49 -16.27 9.16
N ARG A 54 9.25 -15.83 9.28
CA ARG A 54 8.49 -15.22 8.19
C ARG A 54 8.89 -13.77 7.94
N VAL A 55 9.56 -13.13 8.91
CA VAL A 55 9.98 -11.73 8.82
C VAL A 55 11.41 -11.64 8.27
N ARG A 56 11.57 -10.85 7.22
CA ARG A 56 12.88 -10.48 6.66
C ARG A 56 13.05 -8.98 6.69
N ILE A 57 14.19 -8.51 7.16
CA ILE A 57 14.52 -7.09 7.18
C ILE A 57 15.47 -6.81 6.01
N LEU A 58 15.12 -5.82 5.20
CA LEU A 58 15.90 -5.36 4.05
C LEU A 58 16.30 -3.89 4.27
N SER A 59 17.40 -3.43 3.66
CA SER A 59 17.80 -2.02 3.65
C SER A 59 17.69 -1.45 2.25
N SER A 60 17.02 -0.31 2.11
CA SER A 60 16.92 0.44 0.85
C SER A 60 17.94 1.57 0.72
N GLU A 61 18.86 1.69 1.69
CA GLU A 61 19.96 2.67 1.67
C GLU A 61 19.48 4.13 1.51
N GLN A 62 18.36 4.46 2.15
CA GLN A 62 17.77 5.81 2.18
C GLN A 62 17.38 6.37 0.79
N ARG A 63 16.99 5.50 -0.12
CA ARG A 63 16.56 5.87 -1.48
C ARG A 63 15.13 6.41 -1.57
N GLY A 64 14.40 6.42 -0.46
CA GLY A 64 13.03 6.91 -0.38
C GLY A 64 11.96 5.81 -0.40
N ALA A 65 10.76 6.18 0.01
CA ALA A 65 9.66 5.25 0.25
C ALA A 65 9.23 4.45 -1.00
N VAL A 66 9.36 5.02 -2.18
CA VAL A 66 9.03 4.33 -3.45
C VAL A 66 10.08 3.28 -3.78
N ALA A 67 11.37 3.63 -3.66
CA ALA A 67 12.48 2.70 -3.86
C ALA A 67 12.44 1.54 -2.84
N ALA A 68 12.08 1.83 -1.57
CA ALA A 68 11.90 0.81 -0.55
C ALA A 68 10.80 -0.20 -0.95
N ARG A 69 9.67 0.27 -1.48
CA ARG A 69 8.61 -0.63 -1.97
C ARG A 69 9.06 -1.44 -3.17
N ASN A 70 9.78 -0.83 -4.12
CA ASN A 70 10.33 -1.52 -5.29
C ASN A 70 11.33 -2.62 -4.88
N LEU A 71 12.19 -2.34 -3.89
CA LEU A 71 13.08 -3.37 -3.32
C LEU A 71 12.29 -4.52 -2.70
N GLY A 72 11.27 -4.20 -1.90
CA GLY A 72 10.38 -5.22 -1.33
C GLY A 72 9.71 -6.09 -2.40
N ILE A 73 9.24 -5.49 -3.50
CA ILE A 73 8.66 -6.23 -4.63
C ILE A 73 9.71 -7.14 -5.30
N ALA A 74 10.93 -6.65 -5.51
CA ALA A 74 12.00 -7.42 -6.15
C ALA A 74 12.39 -8.64 -5.30
N GLU A 75 12.41 -8.50 -3.98
CA GLU A 75 12.78 -9.54 -3.02
C GLU A 75 11.61 -10.48 -2.62
N ALA A 76 10.39 -10.14 -3.04
CA ALA A 76 9.19 -10.90 -2.72
C ALA A 76 9.19 -12.29 -3.38
N LYS A 77 8.89 -13.32 -2.59
CA LYS A 77 8.76 -14.72 -3.03
C LYS A 77 7.30 -15.11 -3.27
N GLY A 78 6.36 -14.39 -2.67
CA GLY A 78 4.93 -14.65 -2.78
C GLY A 78 4.41 -14.46 -4.20
N ARG A 79 3.37 -15.21 -4.53
CA ARG A 79 2.60 -15.04 -5.77
C ARG A 79 1.86 -13.69 -5.77
N TYR A 80 1.44 -13.24 -4.60
CA TYR A 80 0.73 -11.99 -4.39
C TYR A 80 1.56 -11.03 -3.55
N ILE A 81 1.37 -9.73 -3.79
CA ILE A 81 1.96 -8.64 -3.00
C ILE A 81 0.84 -7.97 -2.22
N ALA A 82 1.09 -7.66 -0.95
CA ALA A 82 0.30 -6.74 -0.14
C ALA A 82 1.21 -5.65 0.42
N PHE A 83 0.65 -4.45 0.64
CA PHE A 83 1.35 -3.37 1.33
C PHE A 83 0.67 -3.04 2.65
N LEU A 84 1.48 -2.54 3.58
CA LEU A 84 1.04 -1.88 4.79
C LEU A 84 2.05 -0.77 5.10
N ASP A 85 1.61 0.47 5.24
CA ASP A 85 2.48 1.55 5.67
C ASP A 85 2.82 1.37 7.16
N ASP A 86 4.02 1.78 7.59
CA ASP A 86 4.52 1.55 8.94
C ASP A 86 3.72 2.27 10.03
N ASP A 87 2.96 3.31 9.65
CA ASP A 87 2.06 4.06 10.53
C ASP A 87 0.60 3.54 10.51
N ASP A 88 0.30 2.49 9.74
CA ASP A 88 -1.00 1.84 9.66
C ASP A 88 -1.00 0.45 10.33
N PHE A 89 -2.18 -0.13 10.56
CA PHE A 89 -2.29 -1.50 11.06
C PHE A 89 -3.58 -2.19 10.63
N PHE A 90 -3.52 -3.50 10.41
CA PHE A 90 -4.70 -4.31 10.10
C PHE A 90 -5.63 -4.39 11.32
N ILE A 91 -6.92 -4.12 11.09
CA ILE A 91 -8.01 -4.26 12.08
C ILE A 91 -8.91 -5.46 11.79
N ASP A 92 -8.72 -6.12 10.66
CA ASP A 92 -9.45 -7.30 10.24
C ASP A 92 -8.49 -8.47 10.02
N ASN A 93 -8.50 -9.43 10.92
CA ASN A 93 -7.61 -10.60 10.89
C ASN A 93 -7.84 -11.54 9.69
N CYS A 94 -8.91 -11.35 8.93
CA CYS A 94 -9.22 -12.15 7.74
C CYS A 94 -8.89 -11.42 6.41
N HIS A 95 -8.27 -10.24 6.46
CA HIS A 95 -7.98 -9.47 5.24
C HIS A 95 -7.13 -10.26 4.24
N LEU A 96 -6.00 -10.81 4.68
CA LEU A 96 -5.11 -11.59 3.79
C LEU A 96 -5.76 -12.88 3.31
N THR A 97 -6.59 -13.54 4.13
CA THR A 97 -7.35 -14.73 3.72
C THR A 97 -8.32 -14.39 2.57
N ARG A 98 -9.06 -13.28 2.70
CA ARG A 98 -9.98 -12.83 1.63
C ARG A 98 -9.23 -12.43 0.37
N ALA A 99 -8.16 -11.65 0.52
CA ALA A 99 -7.33 -11.24 -0.62
C ALA A 99 -6.82 -12.47 -1.38
N ASN A 100 -6.26 -13.45 -0.68
CA ASN A 100 -5.78 -14.69 -1.30
C ASN A 100 -6.89 -15.45 -2.04
N ALA A 101 -8.07 -15.60 -1.42
CA ALA A 101 -9.19 -16.29 -2.05
C ALA A 101 -9.68 -15.57 -3.32
N VAL A 102 -9.84 -14.24 -3.27
CA VAL A 102 -10.31 -13.45 -4.40
C VAL A 102 -9.30 -13.44 -5.54
N LEU A 103 -8.01 -13.25 -5.24
CA LEU A 103 -6.94 -13.22 -6.23
C LEU A 103 -6.69 -14.59 -6.88
N SER A 104 -6.99 -15.68 -6.18
CA SER A 104 -6.79 -17.04 -6.73
C SER A 104 -7.75 -17.38 -7.87
N TYR A 105 -8.93 -16.76 -7.92
CA TYR A 105 -9.99 -17.17 -8.84
C TYR A 105 -10.72 -16.04 -9.58
N LEU A 106 -10.79 -14.84 -8.99
CA LEU A 106 -11.78 -13.83 -9.42
C LEU A 106 -11.18 -12.55 -9.98
N SER A 107 -10.00 -12.14 -9.51
CA SER A 107 -9.43 -10.83 -9.88
C SER A 107 -7.91 -10.84 -9.93
N ASP A 108 -7.36 -9.76 -10.46
CA ASP A 108 -5.92 -9.54 -10.57
C ASP A 108 -5.42 -8.55 -9.51
N PHE A 109 -6.33 -7.69 -9.03
CA PHE A 109 -6.08 -6.64 -8.07
C PHE A 109 -7.24 -6.57 -7.07
N PHE A 110 -6.92 -6.62 -5.78
CA PHE A 110 -7.86 -6.58 -4.66
C PHE A 110 -7.56 -5.39 -3.76
N PHE A 111 -8.59 -4.70 -3.27
CA PHE A 111 -8.48 -3.67 -2.25
C PHE A 111 -9.70 -3.68 -1.33
N ALA A 112 -9.58 -3.02 -0.17
CA ALA A 112 -10.63 -2.99 0.83
C ALA A 112 -10.89 -1.56 1.32
N ASN A 113 -11.95 -1.39 2.11
CA ASN A 113 -12.16 -0.16 2.87
C ASN A 113 -11.12 -0.02 3.99
N GLY A 114 -10.88 1.19 4.43
CA GLY A 114 -10.10 1.53 5.62
C GLY A 114 -10.91 2.34 6.64
N THR A 115 -10.39 2.50 7.83
CA THR A 115 -10.93 3.41 8.85
C THR A 115 -9.86 4.43 9.21
N MET A 116 -10.13 5.70 8.99
CA MET A 116 -9.27 6.81 9.41
C MET A 116 -9.34 6.96 10.93
N HIS A 117 -8.19 6.91 11.59
CA HIS A 117 -8.04 7.10 13.04
C HIS A 117 -7.43 8.48 13.30
N PHE A 118 -8.19 9.38 13.91
CA PHE A 118 -7.76 10.74 14.18
C PHE A 118 -7.10 10.88 15.56
N PRO A 119 -6.26 11.92 15.78
CA PRO A 119 -5.58 12.15 17.06
C PRO A 119 -6.51 12.39 18.24
N ASP A 120 -7.73 12.89 18.00
CA ASP A 120 -8.77 13.08 19.01
C ASP A 120 -9.51 11.80 19.40
N GLY A 121 -9.09 10.65 18.86
CA GLY A 121 -9.70 9.34 19.09
C GLY A 121 -10.92 9.07 18.20
N SER A 122 -11.38 10.02 17.40
CA SER A 122 -12.48 9.80 16.46
C SER A 122 -12.05 8.88 15.31
N LYS A 123 -13.04 8.21 14.71
CA LYS A 123 -12.84 7.28 13.62
C LYS A 123 -13.85 7.53 12.51
N LYS A 124 -13.40 7.51 11.25
CA LYS A 124 -14.30 7.65 10.10
C LYS A 124 -14.01 6.55 9.08
N LEU A 125 -15.06 5.92 8.59
CA LEU A 125 -14.96 4.91 7.54
C LEU A 125 -14.57 5.58 6.22
N PHE A 126 -13.48 5.10 5.61
CA PHE A 126 -13.15 5.38 4.22
C PHE A 126 -13.63 4.23 3.35
N SER A 127 -14.69 4.48 2.60
CA SER A 127 -15.34 3.48 1.74
C SER A 127 -15.57 4.09 0.35
N ARG A 128 -14.67 3.78 -0.58
CA ARG A 128 -14.75 4.25 -1.95
C ARG A 128 -14.58 3.09 -2.92
N LYS A 129 -15.42 3.05 -3.92
CA LYS A 129 -15.23 2.15 -5.07
C LYS A 129 -14.20 2.76 -5.99
N ALA A 130 -13.40 1.90 -6.62
CA ALA A 130 -12.48 2.29 -7.67
C ALA A 130 -12.66 1.39 -8.88
N ASP A 131 -12.71 2.00 -10.04
CA ASP A 131 -12.74 1.37 -11.34
C ASP A 131 -11.90 2.19 -12.34
N LYS A 132 -11.82 1.74 -13.57
CA LYS A 132 -11.06 2.41 -14.63
C LYS A 132 -11.46 3.88 -14.82
N GLN A 133 -12.74 4.22 -14.68
CA GLN A 133 -13.25 5.57 -14.92
C GLN A 133 -12.97 6.48 -13.71
N SER A 134 -13.27 6.03 -12.51
CA SER A 134 -13.06 6.80 -11.28
C SER A 134 -11.58 7.07 -11.03
N LEU A 135 -10.69 6.12 -11.33
CA LEU A 135 -9.23 6.29 -11.21
C LEU A 135 -8.66 7.33 -12.20
N MET A 136 -9.37 7.65 -13.29
CA MET A 136 -8.98 8.76 -14.19
C MET A 136 -9.26 10.14 -13.59
N ILE A 137 -9.97 10.21 -12.46
CA ILE A 137 -10.41 11.46 -11.82
C ILE A 137 -9.82 11.61 -10.43
N ASP A 138 -9.81 10.54 -9.61
CA ASP A 138 -9.41 10.58 -8.20
C ASP A 138 -8.64 9.32 -7.78
N ASN A 139 -7.65 9.48 -6.88
CA ASN A 139 -7.01 8.36 -6.18
C ASN A 139 -7.83 7.99 -4.94
N THR A 140 -8.66 6.98 -5.06
CA THR A 140 -9.56 6.53 -3.97
C THR A 140 -9.17 5.16 -3.39
N ILE A 141 -8.00 4.63 -3.71
CA ILE A 141 -7.49 3.37 -3.17
C ILE A 141 -6.43 3.66 -2.10
N LEU A 142 -6.63 3.12 -0.91
CA LEU A 142 -5.66 3.18 0.18
C LEU A 142 -4.61 2.08 -0.01
N ILE A 143 -3.34 2.44 -0.14
CA ILE A 143 -2.25 1.48 -0.41
C ILE A 143 -2.17 0.37 0.63
N SER A 144 -2.40 0.67 1.91
CA SER A 144 -2.36 -0.32 3.01
C SER A 144 -3.49 -1.36 2.95
N THR A 145 -4.46 -1.21 2.02
CA THR A 145 -5.55 -2.18 1.82
C THR A 145 -5.35 -3.06 0.59
N VAL A 146 -4.29 -2.83 -0.18
CA VAL A 146 -4.10 -3.40 -1.51
C VAL A 146 -3.39 -4.75 -1.47
N CYS A 147 -3.92 -5.70 -2.26
CA CYS A 147 -3.25 -6.95 -2.60
C CYS A 147 -3.41 -7.22 -4.10
N TYR A 148 -2.36 -7.74 -4.77
CA TYR A 148 -2.44 -8.03 -6.19
C TYR A 148 -1.42 -9.09 -6.64
N HIS A 149 -1.58 -9.60 -7.86
CA HIS A 149 -0.63 -10.53 -8.46
C HIS A 149 0.74 -9.88 -8.70
N ARG A 150 1.81 -10.47 -8.15
CA ARG A 150 3.19 -9.97 -8.36
C ARG A 150 3.56 -9.89 -9.85
N SER A 151 3.01 -10.75 -10.69
CA SER A 151 3.22 -10.73 -12.14
C SER A 151 2.76 -9.44 -12.84
N LEU A 152 1.94 -8.59 -12.19
CA LEU A 152 1.60 -7.27 -12.71
C LEU A 152 2.85 -6.39 -12.90
N HIS A 153 3.85 -6.50 -11.99
CA HIS A 153 5.13 -5.78 -12.15
C HIS A 153 5.98 -6.28 -13.32
N GLN A 154 5.88 -7.57 -13.67
CA GLN A 154 6.57 -8.10 -14.85
C GLN A 154 5.98 -7.52 -16.17
N ARG A 155 4.68 -7.23 -16.16
CA ARG A 155 3.96 -6.71 -17.33
C ARG A 155 3.95 -5.18 -17.43
N LEU A 156 3.89 -4.49 -16.29
CA LEU A 156 3.68 -3.05 -16.23
C LEU A 156 4.90 -2.26 -15.71
N GLY A 157 5.95 -2.94 -15.28
CA GLY A 157 7.13 -2.34 -14.65
C GLY A 157 6.93 -2.09 -13.14
N THR A 158 7.88 -1.42 -12.51
CA THR A 158 7.88 -1.07 -11.08
C THR A 158 7.15 0.25 -10.82
N PHE A 159 7.05 0.66 -9.56
CA PHE A 159 6.64 2.02 -9.22
C PHE A 159 7.67 3.04 -9.73
N ASP A 160 7.21 4.19 -10.15
CA ASP A 160 8.05 5.26 -10.68
C ASP A 160 8.74 6.03 -9.54
N GLU A 161 10.04 5.82 -9.36
CA GLU A 161 10.83 6.46 -8.31
C GLU A 161 11.01 7.99 -8.54
N ALA A 162 10.79 8.47 -9.76
CA ALA A 162 10.79 9.90 -10.05
C ALA A 162 9.51 10.61 -9.57
N LEU A 163 8.52 9.84 -9.10
CA LEU A 163 7.22 10.34 -8.64
C LEU A 163 7.04 10.04 -7.13
N PRO A 164 7.63 10.83 -6.21
CA PRO A 164 7.55 10.58 -4.78
C PRO A 164 6.14 10.71 -4.18
N TYR A 165 5.25 11.46 -4.85
CA TYR A 165 3.82 11.52 -4.55
C TYR A 165 3.03 10.93 -5.72
N TYR A 166 1.88 10.30 -5.44
CA TYR A 166 1.00 9.65 -6.44
C TYR A 166 1.64 8.53 -7.27
N TRP A 167 2.76 7.96 -6.81
CA TRP A 167 3.38 6.75 -7.38
C TRP A 167 2.40 5.56 -7.37
N ASP A 168 1.55 5.48 -6.35
CA ASP A 168 0.47 4.51 -6.21
C ASP A 168 -0.63 4.76 -7.26
N TRP A 169 -1.04 6.02 -7.43
CA TRP A 169 -2.03 6.38 -8.43
C TRP A 169 -1.51 6.17 -9.87
N ASP A 170 -0.25 6.50 -10.14
CA ASP A 170 0.43 6.14 -11.41
C ASP A 170 0.30 4.64 -11.68
N TRP A 171 0.58 3.83 -10.66
CA TRP A 171 0.47 2.38 -10.75
C TRP A 171 -0.96 1.90 -10.99
N TYR A 172 -1.93 2.42 -10.24
CA TYR A 172 -3.34 2.06 -10.40
C TYR A 172 -3.87 2.42 -11.80
N LEU A 173 -3.46 3.54 -12.35
CA LEU A 173 -3.78 3.94 -13.71
C LEU A 173 -3.20 2.97 -14.76
N ARG A 174 -1.96 2.51 -14.56
CA ARG A 174 -1.36 1.51 -15.45
C ARG A 174 -2.11 0.18 -15.40
N VAL A 175 -2.46 -0.28 -14.19
CA VAL A 175 -3.26 -1.49 -13.98
C VAL A 175 -4.64 -1.36 -14.63
N ALA A 176 -5.33 -0.25 -14.41
CA ALA A 176 -6.67 -0.02 -14.96
C ALA A 176 -6.69 0.07 -16.49
N ARG A 177 -5.63 0.63 -17.11
CA ARG A 177 -5.51 0.70 -18.57
C ARG A 177 -5.16 -0.62 -19.25
N ALA A 178 -4.53 -1.51 -18.51
CA ALA A 178 -4.21 -2.84 -18.99
C ALA A 178 -5.37 -3.85 -18.81
N ASP A 179 -6.56 -3.35 -18.46
CA ASP A 179 -7.82 -4.09 -18.33
C ASP A 179 -7.75 -5.25 -17.32
N PHE A 180 -6.92 -5.11 -16.27
CA PHE A 180 -6.92 -6.04 -15.16
C PHE A 180 -8.19 -5.89 -14.32
N ARG A 181 -8.62 -6.99 -13.72
CA ARG A 181 -9.86 -7.05 -12.95
C ARG A 181 -9.63 -6.59 -11.52
N PHE A 182 -10.32 -5.54 -11.11
CA PHE A 182 -10.36 -5.05 -9.75
C PHE A 182 -11.46 -5.75 -8.94
N ALA A 183 -11.16 -6.10 -7.70
CA ALA A 183 -12.14 -6.54 -6.72
C ALA A 183 -12.08 -5.67 -5.48
N HIS A 184 -13.22 -5.23 -5.00
CA HIS A 184 -13.37 -4.38 -3.82
C HIS A 184 -14.09 -5.12 -2.70
N SER A 185 -13.51 -5.10 -1.51
CA SER A 185 -14.15 -5.56 -0.27
C SER A 185 -14.73 -4.39 0.50
N ASN A 186 -16.02 -4.45 0.82
CA ASN A 186 -16.70 -3.44 1.64
C ASN A 186 -16.34 -3.51 3.13
N ARG A 187 -15.48 -4.42 3.55
CA ARG A 187 -15.02 -4.50 4.93
C ARG A 187 -13.88 -3.53 5.15
N SER A 188 -13.89 -2.85 6.30
CA SER A 188 -12.75 -2.05 6.74
C SER A 188 -11.65 -2.98 7.22
N ALA A 189 -10.54 -3.01 6.49
CA ALA A 189 -9.44 -3.94 6.75
C ALA A 189 -8.30 -3.31 7.55
N VAL A 190 -8.10 -2.00 7.42
CA VAL A 190 -6.93 -1.28 7.92
C VAL A 190 -7.36 -0.04 8.68
N ALA A 191 -6.70 0.24 9.79
CA ALA A 191 -6.71 1.55 10.43
C ALA A 191 -5.62 2.42 9.80
N ILE A 192 -6.01 3.54 9.22
CA ILE A 192 -5.14 4.56 8.65
C ILE A 192 -4.97 5.67 9.68
N ARG A 193 -3.77 5.86 10.19
CA ARG A 193 -3.50 6.93 11.17
C ARG A 193 -3.40 8.28 10.49
N VAL A 194 -4.16 9.24 11.02
CA VAL A 194 -4.08 10.64 10.61
C VAL A 194 -3.18 11.38 11.58
N HIS A 195 -2.03 11.85 11.12
CA HIS A 195 -1.08 12.62 11.94
C HIS A 195 -0.35 13.68 11.09
N PRO A 196 0.27 14.70 11.73
CA PRO A 196 0.88 15.83 11.01
C PRO A 196 1.99 15.47 10.02
N GLN A 197 2.60 14.29 10.19
CA GLN A 197 3.70 13.82 9.34
C GLN A 197 3.23 12.96 8.15
N ASN A 198 1.92 12.82 7.93
CA ASN A 198 1.43 12.11 6.74
C ASN A 198 1.90 12.82 5.47
N MET A 199 2.33 12.06 4.47
CA MET A 199 2.78 12.60 3.18
C MET A 199 1.68 13.41 2.46
N SER A 200 0.41 13.08 2.71
CA SER A 200 -0.76 13.82 2.19
C SER A 200 -1.06 15.12 2.92
N GLY A 201 -0.27 15.50 3.95
CA GLY A 201 -0.46 16.70 4.74
C GLY A 201 -0.27 18.01 3.98
N GLU A 202 -0.78 19.11 4.56
CA GLU A 202 -0.74 20.46 3.93
C GLU A 202 0.70 20.97 3.76
N SER A 203 1.63 20.61 4.65
CA SER A 203 3.05 20.97 4.53
C SER A 203 3.70 20.52 3.20
N ASN A 204 3.11 19.53 2.54
CA ASN A 204 3.60 18.99 1.27
C ASN A 204 2.81 19.48 0.05
N ARG A 205 1.92 20.45 0.20
CA ARG A 205 0.95 20.88 -0.83
C ARG A 205 1.59 21.24 -2.16
N GLU A 206 2.66 22.04 -2.15
CA GLU A 206 3.35 22.49 -3.37
C GLU A 206 3.98 21.31 -4.12
N ASN A 207 4.70 20.45 -3.40
CA ASN A 207 5.32 19.25 -3.97
C ASN A 207 4.25 18.29 -4.52
N ARG A 208 3.15 18.12 -3.83
CA ARG A 208 2.02 17.32 -4.27
C ARG A 208 1.39 17.89 -5.53
N GLN A 209 1.22 19.22 -5.61
CA GLN A 209 0.67 19.86 -6.81
C GLN A 209 1.60 19.67 -8.03
N ALA A 210 2.91 19.83 -7.85
CA ALA A 210 3.88 19.61 -8.93
C ALA A 210 3.83 18.14 -9.42
N ASN A 211 3.77 17.18 -8.51
CA ASN A 211 3.66 15.76 -8.86
C ASN A 211 2.31 15.42 -9.50
N LEU A 212 1.21 16.04 -9.05
CA LEU A 212 -0.09 15.88 -9.68
C LEU A 212 -0.09 16.38 -11.13
N ASN A 213 0.50 17.55 -11.37
CA ASN A 213 0.63 18.09 -12.73
C ASN A 213 1.44 17.16 -13.65
N TRP A 214 2.51 16.58 -13.12
CA TRP A 214 3.31 15.58 -13.82
C TRP A 214 2.50 14.30 -14.13
N LEU A 215 1.75 13.78 -13.15
CA LEU A 215 0.87 12.63 -13.33
C LEU A 215 -0.19 12.90 -14.41
N ILE A 216 -0.83 14.07 -14.36
CA ILE A 216 -1.82 14.51 -15.36
C ILE A 216 -1.21 14.48 -16.76
N ALA A 217 -0.02 15.05 -16.94
CA ALA A 217 0.67 15.07 -18.22
C ALA A 217 1.05 13.66 -18.70
N LYS A 218 1.64 12.84 -17.81
CA LYS A 218 2.06 11.45 -18.11
C LYS A 218 0.89 10.60 -18.58
N HIS A 219 -0.24 10.72 -17.91
CA HIS A 219 -1.42 9.91 -18.20
C HIS A 219 -2.47 10.60 -19.08
N LYS A 220 -2.20 11.82 -19.56
CA LYS A 220 -3.16 12.62 -20.36
C LYS A 220 -4.54 12.68 -19.71
N LEU A 221 -4.55 12.97 -18.40
CA LEU A 221 -5.79 13.09 -17.63
C LEU A 221 -6.46 14.44 -17.89
N GLY A 222 -7.75 14.54 -17.57
CA GLY A 222 -8.46 15.81 -17.58
C GLY A 222 -8.02 16.74 -16.45
N LYS A 223 -8.79 17.82 -16.23
CA LYS A 223 -8.56 18.71 -15.09
C LYS A 223 -8.84 17.95 -13.79
N ILE A 224 -7.85 17.88 -12.91
CA ILE A 224 -7.93 17.23 -11.60
C ILE A 224 -7.60 18.27 -10.54
N GLU A 225 -8.38 18.29 -9.47
CA GLU A 225 -8.13 19.10 -8.28
C GLU A 225 -7.25 18.34 -7.29
N LEU A 226 -6.37 19.08 -6.63
CA LEU A 226 -5.55 18.51 -5.56
C LEU A 226 -6.43 18.16 -4.35
N LYS A 227 -6.53 16.88 -4.07
CA LYS A 227 -7.25 16.32 -2.93
C LYS A 227 -6.35 15.42 -2.09
N ASN A 228 -6.75 15.17 -0.87
CA ASN A 228 -6.22 14.10 -0.02
C ASN A 228 -7.34 13.13 0.36
N HIS A 229 -7.01 12.02 1.02
CA HIS A 229 -8.01 11.03 1.38
C HIS A 229 -9.09 11.56 2.35
N LEU A 230 -8.80 12.61 3.12
CA LEU A 230 -9.76 13.21 4.04
C LEU A 230 -10.87 13.98 3.31
N ASP A 231 -10.59 14.47 2.10
CA ASP A 231 -11.58 15.18 1.27
C ASP A 231 -12.69 14.24 0.75
N PHE A 232 -12.52 12.94 0.93
CA PHE A 232 -13.48 11.91 0.54
C PHE A 232 -14.32 11.35 1.71
N LEU A 233 -14.19 11.88 2.93
CA LEU A 233 -14.87 11.36 4.14
C LEU A 233 -16.32 11.89 4.31
#